data_5594fdacff89a57711ab021e06398ab7
#
_entry.id   5594fdacff89a57711ab021e06398ab7
#
_cell.length_a   1.000
_cell.length_b   1.000
_cell.length_c   1.000
_cell.angle_alpha   90.00
_cell.angle_beta   90.00
_cell.angle_gamma   90.00
#
_symmetry.space_group_name_H-M   'P 1'
#
loop_
_entity.id
_entity.type
_entity.pdbx_description
1 polymer ?
#
loop_
_entity_poly.entity_id
_entity_poly.type
_entity_poly.pdbx_seq_one_letter_code
_entity_poly.pdbx_strand_id
1 'polypeptide(L)'
;MKKHILLVALFLISTAALAQHHHEMNMTDSAKKKMNMKSTKPMMMDGMDMGDMKMDTTTHHHLMMTSQFSRDLPMNRDGSGTSWVPDETPIYGYMIHGKKWMSMVHGSFFARYNNQDLFNSGKRGGKSKFDAPNWLMFMAQRKVGSNGLFSVNTMFSFDPFLVGAGGYPLLYQTGESYQGHKLVDKQHPHDLFAELSVAYTQRVAKDADISLSVGYPGEPALGPPVFMHRLSAMNNPDAPLSHHYQDATHITFGVATLGFRVKNVKLEGSVFTGREPDEHRYDFDKARFDSYSVRLSYNPSKEWAMQISNGWIHSPEEAEPQQNINRFTASVIHTKMLGTNSYVATTLVYGQNHYSDNKRTQPSVLFENTLQLNKTAIYERYEFVQKDAHELDLEQQFPLNPDLNINALTLGVNRILGSFKSTNITGGVQGTLNVSPSALKPLYGNAPVGFEVYLRITPGMMKM
;
A
#
# COMPACT_ATOMS: atom_id res chain seq x y z
N MET A 1 -14.86 -15.40 21.34
CA MET A 1 -13.40 -15.48 21.15
C MET A 1 -12.90 -16.83 20.63
N LYS A 2 -13.18 -17.98 21.28
CA LYS A 2 -12.63 -19.30 20.82
C LYS A 2 -13.06 -19.74 19.41
N LYS A 3 -14.25 -19.40 18.92
CA LYS A 3 -14.74 -19.78 17.58
C LYS A 3 -14.13 -18.97 16.43
N HIS A 4 -13.74 -17.74 16.67
CA HIS A 4 -13.15 -16.87 15.64
C HIS A 4 -11.65 -17.12 15.45
N ILE A 5 -10.94 -17.49 16.52
CA ILE A 5 -9.55 -17.95 16.46
C ILE A 5 -9.43 -19.25 15.63
N LEU A 6 -10.45 -20.13 15.69
CA LEU A 6 -10.46 -21.38 14.92
C LEU A 6 -10.63 -21.15 13.42
N LEU A 7 -11.39 -20.15 12.98
CA LEU A 7 -11.56 -19.80 11.56
C LEU A 7 -10.28 -19.20 10.96
N VAL A 8 -9.59 -18.31 11.68
CA VAL A 8 -8.31 -17.73 11.25
C VAL A 8 -7.21 -18.81 11.24
N ALA A 9 -7.21 -19.73 12.23
CA ALA A 9 -6.27 -20.84 12.26
C ALA A 9 -6.50 -21.86 11.13
N LEU A 10 -7.75 -22.15 10.75
CA LEU A 10 -8.07 -23.01 9.61
C LEU A 10 -7.66 -22.41 8.27
N PHE A 11 -7.75 -21.08 8.11
CA PHE A 11 -7.32 -20.40 6.90
C PHE A 11 -5.79 -20.33 6.78
N LEU A 12 -5.07 -20.06 7.88
CA LEU A 12 -3.60 -20.10 7.92
C LEU A 12 -3.04 -21.51 7.63
N ILE A 13 -3.75 -22.58 8.01
CA ILE A 13 -3.38 -23.97 7.71
C ILE A 13 -3.56 -24.29 6.23
N SER A 14 -4.56 -23.72 5.55
CA SER A 14 -4.78 -23.96 4.10
C SER A 14 -3.71 -23.31 3.23
N THR A 15 -3.18 -22.14 3.62
CA THR A 15 -2.08 -21.49 2.90
C THR A 15 -0.73 -22.17 3.15
N ALA A 16 -0.51 -22.74 4.33
CA ALA A 16 0.70 -23.52 4.63
C ALA A 16 0.72 -24.87 3.91
N ALA A 17 -0.44 -25.52 3.71
CA ALA A 17 -0.53 -26.81 2.99
C ALA A 17 -0.22 -26.67 1.49
N LEU A 18 -0.50 -25.52 0.86
CA LEU A 18 -0.13 -25.25 -0.53
C LEU A 18 1.37 -24.97 -0.73
N ALA A 19 2.08 -24.55 0.32
CA ALA A 19 3.52 -24.30 0.28
C ALA A 19 4.38 -25.57 0.44
N GLN A 20 3.82 -26.71 0.87
CA GLN A 20 4.56 -27.95 1.16
C GLN A 20 4.58 -28.99 0.03
N HIS A 21 3.88 -28.77 -1.11
CA HIS A 21 3.99 -29.65 -2.27
C HIS A 21 5.16 -29.30 -3.16
N HIS A 22 6.39 -29.41 -2.67
CA HIS A 22 7.57 -29.65 -3.49
C HIS A 22 7.77 -31.16 -3.61
N HIS A 23 7.41 -31.71 -4.75
CA HIS A 23 7.79 -33.04 -5.15
C HIS A 23 9.31 -33.08 -5.30
N GLU A 24 9.99 -33.80 -4.40
CA GLU A 24 11.31 -34.35 -4.67
C GLU A 24 11.17 -35.37 -5.80
N MET A 25 11.56 -34.99 -7.00
CA MET A 25 11.84 -35.98 -8.06
C MET A 25 13.18 -36.59 -7.80
N ASN A 26 13.17 -37.78 -7.21
CA ASN A 26 14.31 -38.71 -7.19
C ASN A 26 14.66 -39.07 -8.62
N MET A 27 15.71 -38.46 -9.17
CA MET A 27 16.36 -38.95 -10.40
C MET A 27 17.25 -40.13 -10.03
N THR A 28 16.80 -41.31 -10.40
CA THR A 28 17.58 -42.55 -10.39
C THR A 28 18.81 -42.41 -11.32
N ASP A 29 19.95 -42.81 -10.79
CA ASP A 29 21.20 -42.98 -11.51
C ASP A 29 21.03 -43.85 -12.77
N SER A 30 21.16 -43.24 -13.95
CA SER A 30 21.55 -43.94 -15.17
C SER A 30 21.82 -42.92 -16.28
N ALA A 31 23.07 -42.53 -16.45
CA ALA A 31 23.78 -42.22 -17.72
C ALA A 31 24.99 -41.32 -17.49
N LYS A 32 25.99 -41.80 -16.75
CA LYS A 32 27.36 -41.35 -16.97
C LYS A 32 27.90 -42.01 -18.24
N LYS A 33 27.70 -41.39 -19.39
CA LYS A 33 28.42 -41.76 -20.62
C LYS A 33 29.45 -40.65 -20.89
N LYS A 34 30.69 -41.00 -20.61
CA LYS A 34 31.90 -40.24 -21.00
C LYS A 34 31.86 -39.93 -22.50
N MET A 35 31.86 -38.66 -22.88
CA MET A 35 32.28 -38.25 -24.22
C MET A 35 33.65 -37.60 -24.09
N ASN A 36 34.64 -38.36 -24.51
CA ASN A 36 36.04 -37.95 -24.71
C ASN A 36 36.09 -37.19 -26.04
N MET A 37 36.27 -35.88 -26.05
CA MET A 37 36.57 -35.13 -27.27
C MET A 37 38.05 -34.80 -27.29
N LYS A 38 38.73 -35.44 -28.26
CA LYS A 38 40.12 -35.18 -28.63
C LYS A 38 40.28 -33.76 -29.17
N SER A 39 41.29 -33.08 -28.65
CA SER A 39 41.88 -31.87 -29.18
C SER A 39 42.26 -32.03 -30.68
N THR A 40 41.71 -31.14 -31.52
CA THR A 40 42.26 -30.91 -32.88
C THR A 40 42.77 -29.46 -32.97
N LYS A 41 43.98 -29.33 -33.45
CA LYS A 41 44.74 -28.10 -33.68
C LYS A 41 44.03 -27.17 -34.66
N PRO A 42 44.22 -25.82 -34.53
CA PRO A 42 43.67 -24.88 -35.50
C PRO A 42 44.45 -24.91 -36.81
N MET A 43 43.71 -24.99 -37.92
CA MET A 43 44.18 -24.76 -39.27
C MET A 43 44.28 -23.27 -39.53
N MET A 44 45.48 -22.76 -39.85
CA MET A 44 45.68 -21.41 -40.37
C MET A 44 45.07 -21.33 -41.78
N MET A 45 44.17 -20.37 -42.00
CA MET A 45 43.89 -19.83 -43.33
C MET A 45 44.36 -18.37 -43.37
N ASP A 46 45.20 -18.13 -44.30
CA ASP A 46 45.84 -16.88 -44.64
C ASP A 46 44.88 -15.97 -45.41
N GLY A 47 44.90 -14.69 -45.09
CA GLY A 47 44.47 -13.62 -46.02
C GLY A 47 42.98 -13.25 -46.03
N MET A 48 42.50 -12.49 -45.05
CA MET A 48 41.50 -11.45 -45.26
C MET A 48 41.72 -10.33 -44.24
N ASP A 49 42.19 -9.20 -44.75
CA ASP A 49 42.34 -7.94 -44.07
C ASP A 49 40.91 -7.41 -43.75
N MET A 50 40.44 -7.59 -42.52
CA MET A 50 39.24 -6.99 -42.01
C MET A 50 39.63 -5.72 -41.26
N GLY A 51 39.55 -4.63 -42.00
CA GLY A 51 39.71 -3.29 -41.47
C GLY A 51 39.00 -3.05 -40.15
N ASP A 52 39.66 -2.27 -39.33
CA ASP A 52 39.25 -1.73 -38.03
C ASP A 52 37.73 -1.57 -37.84
N MET A 53 36.99 -2.60 -37.52
CA MET A 53 35.73 -2.47 -36.81
C MET A 53 36.09 -2.17 -35.37
N LYS A 54 36.24 -0.86 -35.05
CA LYS A 54 36.12 -0.39 -33.69
C LYS A 54 34.73 -0.84 -33.19
N MET A 55 34.72 -1.96 -32.47
CA MET A 55 33.58 -2.29 -31.62
C MET A 55 33.42 -1.12 -30.66
N ASP A 56 32.43 -0.28 -30.95
CA ASP A 56 32.01 0.80 -30.07
C ASP A 56 31.42 0.14 -28.82
N THR A 57 32.30 -0.19 -27.85
CA THR A 57 31.93 -0.65 -26.52
C THR A 57 31.43 0.52 -25.68
N THR A 58 30.53 1.34 -26.21
CA THR A 58 29.66 2.13 -25.40
C THR A 58 28.66 1.16 -24.77
N THR A 59 29.09 0.49 -23.71
CA THR A 59 28.19 -0.07 -22.72
C THR A 59 27.34 1.09 -22.25
N HIS A 60 26.15 1.25 -22.85
CA HIS A 60 25.10 2.05 -22.28
C HIS A 60 24.79 1.40 -20.91
N HIS A 61 25.47 1.85 -19.86
CA HIS A 61 25.02 1.65 -18.51
C HIS A 61 23.65 2.31 -18.44
N HIS A 62 22.58 1.54 -18.72
CA HIS A 62 21.24 1.98 -18.46
C HIS A 62 21.20 2.38 -16.99
N LEU A 63 21.01 3.68 -16.74
CA LEU A 63 20.79 4.17 -15.40
C LEU A 63 19.55 3.44 -14.89
N MET A 64 19.69 2.62 -13.87
CA MET A 64 18.54 2.00 -13.19
C MET A 64 18.13 2.84 -12.00
N MET A 65 16.84 2.93 -11.74
CA MET A 65 16.34 3.52 -10.48
C MET A 65 16.79 2.65 -9.31
N THR A 66 17.13 3.32 -8.22
CA THR A 66 17.37 2.70 -6.91
C THR A 66 16.24 3.14 -5.97
N SER A 67 16.24 2.67 -4.73
CA SER A 67 15.41 3.29 -3.70
C SER A 67 15.70 4.79 -3.63
N GLN A 68 14.68 5.62 -3.41
CA GLN A 68 14.82 7.07 -3.26
C GLN A 68 15.65 7.45 -2.02
N PHE A 69 15.70 6.54 -1.04
CA PHE A 69 16.35 6.72 0.25
C PHE A 69 17.66 5.95 0.36
N SER A 70 18.14 5.37 -0.75
CA SER A 70 19.45 4.72 -0.82
C SER A 70 19.86 4.44 -2.25
N ARG A 71 21.15 4.67 -2.56
CA ARG A 71 21.74 4.23 -3.83
C ARG A 71 22.16 2.76 -3.84
N ASP A 72 22.08 2.09 -2.69
CA ASP A 72 22.52 0.70 -2.50
C ASP A 72 21.36 -0.29 -2.41
N LEU A 73 20.11 0.22 -2.38
CA LEU A 73 18.91 -0.57 -2.27
C LEU A 73 18.11 -0.56 -3.59
N PRO A 74 17.40 -1.65 -3.92
CA PRO A 74 16.54 -1.68 -5.10
C PRO A 74 15.34 -0.75 -4.94
N MET A 75 14.82 -0.20 -6.05
CA MET A 75 13.64 0.68 -6.02
C MET A 75 12.37 -0.04 -5.54
N ASN A 76 12.31 -1.37 -5.68
CA ASN A 76 11.21 -2.19 -5.19
C ASN A 76 10.97 -2.11 -3.68
N ARG A 77 12.00 -1.65 -2.93
CA ARG A 77 11.90 -1.49 -1.49
C ARG A 77 11.02 -0.31 -1.08
N ASP A 78 10.83 0.66 -1.97
CA ASP A 78 10.06 1.85 -1.65
C ASP A 78 8.55 1.54 -1.65
N GLY A 79 7.89 1.88 -0.53
CA GLY A 79 6.45 1.95 -0.39
C GLY A 79 5.94 3.38 -0.62
N SER A 80 4.82 3.78 -0.01
CA SER A 80 4.38 5.17 0.01
C SER A 80 5.23 6.02 0.96
N GLY A 81 5.33 7.32 0.69
CA GLY A 81 6.16 8.23 1.47
C GLY A 81 7.59 7.74 1.59
N THR A 82 8.05 7.56 2.82
CA THR A 82 9.37 7.00 3.11
C THR A 82 9.34 5.54 3.59
N SER A 83 8.19 4.86 3.52
CA SER A 83 8.00 3.50 4.01
C SER A 83 8.71 2.45 3.15
N TRP A 84 8.89 1.24 3.71
CA TRP A 84 9.49 0.11 3.02
C TRP A 84 8.51 -1.03 2.80
N VAL A 85 8.69 -1.72 1.66
CA VAL A 85 8.09 -3.02 1.33
C VAL A 85 9.19 -4.06 1.07
N PRO A 86 8.86 -5.36 0.93
CA PRO A 86 9.83 -6.38 0.53
C PRO A 86 10.50 -6.08 -0.81
N ASP A 87 11.78 -6.40 -0.96
CA ASP A 87 12.54 -6.21 -2.21
C ASP A 87 12.00 -7.08 -3.36
N GLU A 88 11.31 -8.18 -3.06
CA GLU A 88 10.65 -9.03 -4.05
C GLU A 88 9.29 -8.48 -4.52
N THR A 89 8.85 -7.32 -4.03
CA THR A 89 7.61 -6.70 -4.46
C THR A 89 7.70 -6.31 -5.94
N PRO A 90 6.89 -6.90 -6.85
CA PRO A 90 6.88 -6.50 -8.25
C PRO A 90 6.34 -5.08 -8.41
N ILE A 91 6.89 -4.35 -9.35
CA ILE A 91 6.49 -2.98 -9.67
C ILE A 91 5.55 -2.99 -10.88
N TYR A 92 4.46 -2.23 -10.76
CA TYR A 92 3.51 -1.97 -11.83
C TYR A 92 3.67 -0.51 -12.26
N GLY A 93 4.40 -0.26 -13.33
CA GLY A 93 4.75 1.10 -13.74
C GLY A 93 5.34 1.19 -15.13
N TYR A 94 5.49 2.41 -15.63
CA TYR A 94 6.18 2.75 -16.87
C TYR A 94 7.45 3.50 -16.55
N MET A 95 8.59 2.94 -16.96
CA MET A 95 9.89 3.60 -16.81
C MET A 95 10.16 4.55 -17.95
N ILE A 96 10.67 5.73 -17.64
CA ILE A 96 11.11 6.76 -18.59
C ILE A 96 12.60 7.03 -18.35
N HIS A 97 13.43 6.64 -19.33
CA HIS A 97 14.86 6.75 -19.24
C HIS A 97 15.34 8.05 -19.88
N GLY A 98 15.82 8.98 -19.06
CA GLY A 98 16.47 10.22 -19.49
C GLY A 98 17.99 10.16 -19.32
N LYS A 99 18.70 11.15 -19.87
CA LYS A 99 20.18 11.23 -19.77
C LYS A 99 20.69 11.41 -18.33
N LYS A 100 19.97 12.11 -17.48
CA LYS A 100 20.34 12.42 -16.08
C LYS A 100 19.24 12.03 -15.08
N TRP A 101 18.02 11.96 -15.54
CA TRP A 101 16.85 11.64 -14.76
C TRP A 101 16.32 10.27 -15.14
N MET A 102 15.94 9.50 -14.14
CA MET A 102 15.12 8.31 -14.27
C MET A 102 13.77 8.62 -13.70
N SER A 103 12.72 8.29 -14.42
CA SER A 103 11.35 8.57 -13.99
C SER A 103 10.48 7.32 -14.11
N MET A 104 9.45 7.26 -13.29
CA MET A 104 8.43 6.22 -13.32
C MET A 104 7.05 6.85 -13.22
N VAL A 105 6.10 6.29 -13.98
CA VAL A 105 4.68 6.60 -13.85
C VAL A 105 3.95 5.35 -13.45
N HIS A 106 3.18 5.41 -12.39
CA HIS A 106 2.34 4.31 -11.93
C HIS A 106 1.00 4.83 -11.40
N GLY A 107 0.03 3.95 -11.24
CA GLY A 107 -1.30 4.34 -10.82
C GLY A 107 -2.32 3.22 -10.97
N SER A 108 -3.51 3.47 -10.48
CA SER A 108 -4.65 2.59 -10.61
C SER A 108 -5.93 3.40 -10.81
N PHE A 109 -6.78 2.92 -11.69
CA PHE A 109 -8.10 3.49 -11.93
C PHE A 109 -9.12 2.36 -11.86
N PHE A 110 -10.12 2.51 -10.99
CA PHE A 110 -11.24 1.59 -10.89
C PHE A 110 -12.51 2.28 -11.42
N ALA A 111 -13.27 1.58 -12.25
CA ALA A 111 -14.65 1.92 -12.54
C ALA A 111 -15.50 0.81 -11.95
N ARG A 112 -16.34 1.12 -10.94
CA ARG A 112 -17.04 0.09 -10.17
C ARG A 112 -18.48 0.42 -9.86
N TYR A 113 -19.25 -0.65 -9.62
CA TYR A 113 -20.50 -0.60 -8.89
C TYR A 113 -20.28 -1.19 -7.51
N ASN A 114 -20.60 -0.41 -6.48
CA ASN A 114 -20.49 -0.75 -5.06
C ASN A 114 -21.89 -0.78 -4.45
N ASN A 115 -22.21 -1.85 -3.71
CA ASN A 115 -23.42 -1.97 -2.90
C ASN A 115 -23.05 -2.54 -1.54
N GLN A 116 -23.33 -1.82 -0.46
CA GLN A 116 -22.87 -2.17 0.89
C GLN A 116 -23.82 -3.07 1.69
N ASP A 117 -25.07 -3.26 1.23
CA ASP A 117 -26.03 -4.19 1.84
C ASP A 117 -26.95 -4.76 0.76
N LEU A 118 -26.48 -5.81 0.08
CA LEU A 118 -27.13 -6.44 -1.07
C LEU A 118 -28.55 -6.96 -0.74
N PHE A 119 -28.78 -7.36 0.50
CA PHE A 119 -30.06 -7.97 0.92
C PHE A 119 -30.95 -6.99 1.71
N ASN A 120 -30.57 -5.71 1.81
CA ASN A 120 -31.28 -4.70 2.61
C ASN A 120 -31.56 -5.18 4.03
N SER A 121 -30.56 -5.76 4.68
CA SER A 121 -30.68 -6.35 6.02
C SER A 121 -30.75 -5.31 7.12
N GLY A 122 -30.25 -4.08 6.88
CA GLY A 122 -30.20 -2.98 7.81
C GLY A 122 -31.13 -1.82 7.42
N LYS A 123 -31.29 -0.88 8.37
CA LYS A 123 -31.99 0.40 8.18
C LYS A 123 -31.02 1.55 7.88
N ARG A 124 -29.71 1.33 8.07
CA ARG A 124 -28.65 2.31 7.96
C ARG A 124 -27.50 1.73 7.12
N GLY A 125 -26.79 2.60 6.41
CA GLY A 125 -25.55 2.28 5.73
C GLY A 125 -25.65 1.54 4.39
N GLY A 126 -26.78 0.87 4.11
CA GLY A 126 -26.98 0.05 2.92
C GLY A 126 -27.18 0.84 1.63
N LYS A 127 -26.15 1.57 1.18
CA LYS A 127 -26.20 2.39 -0.04
C LYS A 127 -25.41 1.75 -1.17
N SER A 128 -25.78 2.12 -2.40
CA SER A 128 -25.03 1.74 -3.59
C SER A 128 -24.57 2.98 -4.39
N LYS A 129 -23.50 2.81 -5.15
CA LYS A 129 -22.93 3.88 -5.98
C LYS A 129 -22.17 3.31 -7.17
N PHE A 130 -22.23 4.05 -8.30
CA PHE A 130 -21.23 3.94 -9.36
C PHE A 130 -20.18 5.03 -9.12
N ASP A 131 -18.93 4.66 -9.01
CA ASP A 131 -17.81 5.56 -8.81
C ASP A 131 -16.53 5.02 -9.45
N ALA A 132 -15.45 5.81 -9.35
CA ALA A 132 -14.18 5.45 -9.94
C ALA A 132 -13.00 5.92 -9.05
N PRO A 133 -12.76 5.27 -7.90
CA PRO A 133 -11.58 5.58 -7.10
C PRO A 133 -10.30 5.35 -7.89
N ASN A 134 -9.36 6.29 -7.75
CA ASN A 134 -8.20 6.32 -8.61
C ASN A 134 -7.02 7.08 -7.99
N TRP A 135 -5.85 6.83 -8.53
CA TRP A 135 -4.64 7.60 -8.26
C TRP A 135 -3.63 7.45 -9.40
N LEU A 136 -2.81 8.48 -9.59
CA LEU A 136 -1.74 8.54 -10.57
C LEU A 136 -0.51 9.19 -9.95
N MET A 137 0.64 8.52 -9.96
CA MET A 137 1.87 9.01 -9.38
C MET A 137 2.99 9.08 -10.43
N PHE A 138 3.72 10.17 -10.40
CA PHE A 138 4.96 10.39 -11.14
C PHE A 138 6.12 10.49 -10.14
N MET A 139 7.15 9.71 -10.38
CA MET A 139 8.37 9.69 -9.58
C MET A 139 9.56 9.99 -10.50
N ALA A 140 10.50 10.79 -10.02
CA ALA A 140 11.74 11.05 -10.74
C ALA A 140 12.93 11.12 -9.78
N GLN A 141 14.06 10.58 -10.19
CA GLN A 141 15.29 10.66 -9.42
C GLN A 141 16.51 10.95 -10.30
N ARG A 142 17.51 11.57 -9.70
CA ARG A 142 18.82 11.77 -10.31
C ARG A 142 19.95 11.65 -9.28
N LYS A 143 21.06 11.11 -9.73
CA LYS A 143 22.30 11.09 -8.93
C LYS A 143 22.90 12.50 -8.84
N VAL A 144 23.37 12.86 -7.66
CA VAL A 144 24.02 14.14 -7.37
C VAL A 144 25.42 13.85 -6.82
N GLY A 145 26.46 14.14 -7.59
CA GLY A 145 27.83 13.77 -7.25
C GLY A 145 28.02 12.24 -7.11
N SER A 146 29.03 11.85 -6.34
CA SER A 146 29.37 10.44 -6.11
C SER A 146 28.42 9.72 -5.13
N ASN A 147 27.86 10.46 -4.16
CA ASN A 147 27.14 9.87 -3.03
C ASN A 147 25.70 10.37 -2.84
N GLY A 148 25.32 11.43 -3.53
CA GLY A 148 23.98 12.03 -3.40
C GLY A 148 22.96 11.43 -4.35
N LEU A 149 21.69 11.47 -3.95
CA LEU A 149 20.50 11.16 -4.76
C LEU A 149 19.44 12.21 -4.47
N PHE A 150 18.87 12.79 -5.52
CA PHE A 150 17.75 13.72 -5.42
C PHE A 150 16.53 13.10 -6.08
N SER A 151 15.38 13.16 -5.41
CA SER A 151 14.11 12.57 -5.86
C SER A 151 12.99 13.57 -5.77
N VAL A 152 12.00 13.43 -6.66
CA VAL A 152 10.76 14.23 -6.71
C VAL A 152 9.62 13.27 -6.93
N ASN A 153 8.54 13.41 -6.16
CA ASN A 153 7.30 12.66 -6.34
C ASN A 153 6.12 13.62 -6.47
N THR A 154 5.16 13.21 -7.29
CA THR A 154 3.89 13.90 -7.46
C THR A 154 2.80 12.85 -7.61
N MET A 155 1.79 12.90 -6.75
CA MET A 155 0.64 12.01 -6.83
C MET A 155 -0.65 12.83 -6.92
N PHE A 156 -1.53 12.38 -7.81
CA PHE A 156 -2.84 12.97 -8.03
C PHE A 156 -3.93 11.94 -7.79
N SER A 157 -5.06 12.39 -7.25
CA SER A 157 -6.31 11.65 -7.26
C SER A 157 -7.41 12.48 -7.92
N PHE A 158 -8.14 11.86 -8.83
CA PHE A 158 -9.32 12.47 -9.45
C PHE A 158 -10.61 12.10 -8.72
N ASP A 159 -10.51 11.62 -7.48
CA ASP A 159 -11.65 11.29 -6.63
C ASP A 159 -12.64 12.45 -6.47
N PRO A 160 -12.21 13.73 -6.34
CA PRO A 160 -13.15 14.85 -6.26
C PRO A 160 -14.13 14.91 -7.43
N PHE A 161 -13.70 14.48 -8.63
CA PHE A 161 -14.54 14.45 -9.84
C PHE A 161 -15.26 13.11 -10.02
N LEU A 162 -14.62 11.99 -9.70
CA LEU A 162 -15.04 10.64 -10.11
C LEU A 162 -15.71 9.85 -8.97
N VAL A 163 -15.40 10.22 -7.74
CA VAL A 163 -16.07 9.75 -6.53
C VAL A 163 -17.01 10.83 -5.98
N GLY A 164 -16.62 12.11 -6.07
CA GLY A 164 -17.38 13.25 -5.56
C GLY A 164 -17.14 13.51 -4.08
N ALA A 165 -17.36 14.77 -3.66
CA ALA A 165 -16.98 15.30 -2.34
C ALA A 165 -17.59 14.55 -1.14
N GLY A 166 -18.79 13.97 -1.28
CA GLY A 166 -19.43 13.18 -0.21
C GLY A 166 -18.89 11.75 -0.09
N GLY A 167 -17.82 11.38 -0.79
CA GLY A 167 -17.21 10.06 -0.72
C GLY A 167 -18.04 8.91 -1.30
N TYR A 168 -17.67 7.68 -0.99
CA TYR A 168 -18.37 6.48 -1.44
C TYR A 168 -18.86 5.63 -0.25
N PRO A 169 -19.97 4.86 -0.43
CA PRO A 169 -20.50 4.01 0.61
C PRO A 169 -19.48 2.96 1.05
N LEU A 170 -19.26 2.85 2.35
CA LEU A 170 -18.45 1.83 3.00
C LEU A 170 -18.94 1.65 4.43
N LEU A 171 -19.61 0.54 4.73
CA LEU A 171 -20.22 0.28 6.03
C LEU A 171 -19.21 0.40 7.16
N TYR A 172 -19.62 1.10 8.22
CA TYR A 172 -18.83 1.37 9.44
C TYR A 172 -17.61 2.26 9.24
N GLN A 173 -17.34 2.73 8.02
CA GLN A 173 -16.24 3.68 7.84
C GLN A 173 -16.62 5.04 8.41
N THR A 174 -15.64 5.66 9.07
CA THR A 174 -15.72 6.97 9.70
C THR A 174 -14.44 7.74 9.41
N GLY A 175 -14.39 8.97 9.89
CA GLY A 175 -13.31 9.93 9.68
C GLY A 175 -13.75 11.02 8.73
N GLU A 176 -13.23 12.20 8.94
CA GLU A 176 -13.54 13.43 8.23
C GLU A 176 -15.01 13.87 8.29
N SER A 177 -15.28 15.04 7.76
CA SER A 177 -16.61 15.64 7.67
C SER A 177 -16.86 16.17 6.26
N TYR A 178 -18.13 16.37 5.93
CA TYR A 178 -18.56 17.03 4.70
C TYR A 178 -19.80 17.88 4.97
N GLN A 179 -19.74 19.16 4.62
CA GLN A 179 -20.80 20.16 4.86
C GLN A 179 -21.21 20.23 6.35
N GLY A 180 -20.22 20.16 7.25
CA GLY A 180 -20.43 20.21 8.70
C GLY A 180 -20.99 18.94 9.33
N HIS A 181 -21.11 17.84 8.60
CA HIS A 181 -21.58 16.54 9.10
C HIS A 181 -20.47 15.49 9.05
N LYS A 182 -20.36 14.66 10.10
CA LYS A 182 -19.45 13.50 10.10
C LYS A 182 -19.80 12.57 8.93
N LEU A 183 -18.77 12.13 8.21
CA LEU A 183 -18.93 11.08 7.21
C LEU A 183 -18.97 9.72 7.91
N VAL A 184 -20.16 9.14 8.01
CA VAL A 184 -20.36 7.80 8.58
C VAL A 184 -20.92 6.86 7.52
N ASP A 185 -20.49 5.61 7.55
CA ASP A 185 -20.76 4.61 6.51
C ASP A 185 -20.30 5.08 5.12
N LYS A 186 -19.22 5.86 5.09
CA LYS A 186 -18.64 6.40 3.87
C LYS A 186 -17.12 6.58 4.02
N GLN A 187 -16.42 6.24 2.95
CA GLN A 187 -15.03 6.67 2.78
C GLN A 187 -15.00 8.03 2.08
N HIS A 188 -14.25 8.96 2.63
CA HIS A 188 -14.00 10.27 2.03
C HIS A 188 -13.17 10.16 0.72
N PRO A 189 -13.28 11.10 -0.22
CA PRO A 189 -12.42 11.16 -1.39
C PRO A 189 -11.04 11.71 -1.02
N HIS A 190 -10.02 11.33 -1.77
CA HIS A 190 -8.71 11.95 -1.67
C HIS A 190 -8.70 13.36 -2.29
N ASP A 191 -7.74 14.19 -1.87
CA ASP A 191 -7.47 15.47 -2.51
C ASP A 191 -6.89 15.29 -3.91
N LEU A 192 -7.10 16.30 -4.78
CA LEU A 192 -6.53 16.30 -6.13
C LEU A 192 -5.01 16.12 -6.10
N PHE A 193 -4.33 16.83 -5.19
CA PHE A 193 -2.91 16.69 -4.94
C PHE A 193 -2.70 15.81 -3.70
N ALA A 194 -2.41 14.53 -3.91
CA ALA A 194 -2.20 13.56 -2.84
C ALA A 194 -0.73 13.53 -2.38
N GLU A 195 0.22 13.88 -3.23
CA GLU A 195 1.63 14.05 -2.88
C GLU A 195 2.32 15.07 -3.79
N LEU A 196 3.07 15.98 -3.18
CA LEU A 196 4.10 16.81 -3.81
C LEU A 196 5.30 16.80 -2.87
N SER A 197 6.29 15.96 -3.16
CA SER A 197 7.43 15.78 -2.27
C SER A 197 8.77 15.82 -3.00
N VAL A 198 9.78 16.21 -2.25
CA VAL A 198 11.19 16.15 -2.67
C VAL A 198 12.00 15.47 -1.59
N ALA A 199 13.01 14.71 -1.99
CA ALA A 199 13.93 14.08 -1.07
C ALA A 199 15.38 14.22 -1.54
N TYR A 200 16.27 14.37 -0.57
CA TYR A 200 17.71 14.29 -0.79
C TYR A 200 18.30 13.21 0.12
N THR A 201 19.02 12.28 -0.48
CA THR A 201 19.68 11.19 0.23
C THR A 201 21.18 11.28 0.00
N GLN A 202 21.93 11.23 1.08
CA GLN A 202 23.39 11.23 1.09
C GLN A 202 23.91 9.91 1.65
N ARG A 203 24.67 9.16 0.85
CA ARG A 203 25.47 8.05 1.37
C ARG A 203 26.59 8.61 2.23
N VAL A 204 26.65 8.20 3.49
CA VAL A 204 27.63 8.67 4.46
C VAL A 204 28.70 7.63 4.76
N ALA A 205 28.40 6.34 4.55
CA ALA A 205 29.35 5.24 4.63
C ALA A 205 28.89 4.08 3.72
N LYS A 206 29.69 3.01 3.63
CA LYS A 206 29.23 1.77 3.01
C LYS A 206 27.98 1.27 3.74
N ASP A 207 26.91 1.02 2.97
CA ASP A 207 25.61 0.56 3.48
C ASP A 207 24.93 1.52 4.47
N ALA A 208 25.28 2.82 4.48
CA ALA A 208 24.66 3.81 5.38
C ALA A 208 24.29 5.10 4.61
N ASP A 209 23.08 5.57 4.82
CA ASP A 209 22.53 6.79 4.23
C ASP A 209 21.85 7.68 5.27
N ILE A 210 21.88 8.99 5.02
CA ILE A 210 21.03 9.98 5.67
C ILE A 210 20.12 10.55 4.60
N SER A 211 18.85 10.68 4.88
CA SER A 211 17.84 11.23 3.95
C SER A 211 17.01 12.32 4.63
N LEU A 212 16.68 13.35 3.86
CA LEU A 212 15.71 14.38 4.22
C LEU A 212 14.62 14.38 3.14
N SER A 213 13.37 14.23 3.55
CA SER A 213 12.20 14.34 2.68
C SER A 213 11.29 15.45 3.18
N VAL A 214 10.72 16.23 2.25
CA VAL A 214 9.75 17.30 2.53
C VAL A 214 8.60 17.17 1.56
N GLY A 215 7.37 17.22 2.06
CA GLY A 215 6.14 17.12 1.26
C GLY A 215 5.11 18.20 1.61
N TYR A 216 4.38 18.64 0.57
CA TYR A 216 3.27 19.57 0.70
C TYR A 216 2.26 19.36 -0.44
N PRO A 217 1.37 18.34 -0.33
CA PRO A 217 1.31 17.33 0.75
C PRO A 217 2.38 16.24 0.65
N GLY A 218 2.46 15.42 1.72
CA GLY A 218 3.34 14.27 1.82
C GLY A 218 2.90 13.31 2.93
N GLU A 219 3.71 12.27 3.20
CA GLU A 219 3.44 11.24 4.21
C GLU A 219 4.52 11.24 5.29
N PRO A 220 4.17 11.38 6.59
CA PRO A 220 5.12 11.27 7.70
C PRO A 220 5.55 9.82 7.94
N ALA A 221 6.64 9.63 8.67
CA ALA A 221 7.12 8.32 9.11
C ALA A 221 6.21 7.75 10.23
N LEU A 222 4.97 7.41 9.87
CA LEU A 222 3.93 6.87 10.75
C LEU A 222 3.08 5.85 10.01
N GLY A 223 3.05 4.62 10.50
CA GLY A 223 2.29 3.54 9.90
C GLY A 223 3.04 2.72 8.85
N PRO A 224 2.38 1.66 8.34
CA PRO A 224 2.82 0.92 7.16
C PRO A 224 2.64 1.76 5.89
N PRO A 225 3.11 1.30 4.71
CA PRO A 225 2.72 1.90 3.44
C PRO A 225 1.20 1.98 3.33
N VAL A 226 0.67 3.09 2.80
CA VAL A 226 -0.78 3.24 2.60
C VAL A 226 -1.35 2.11 1.73
N PHE A 227 -2.60 1.74 1.96
CA PHE A 227 -3.23 0.56 1.33
C PHE A 227 -3.08 0.52 -0.19
N MET A 228 -3.17 1.64 -0.90
CA MET A 228 -3.02 1.74 -2.35
C MET A 228 -1.64 1.30 -2.86
N HIS A 229 -0.61 1.40 -2.02
CA HIS A 229 0.77 1.02 -2.33
C HIS A 229 1.17 -0.34 -1.75
N ARG A 230 0.27 -1.03 -1.02
CA ARG A 230 0.51 -2.41 -0.59
C ARG A 230 0.07 -3.39 -1.68
N LEU A 231 0.99 -4.27 -2.10
CA LEU A 231 0.71 -5.27 -3.12
C LEU A 231 -0.42 -6.22 -2.72
N SER A 232 -0.57 -6.51 -1.42
CA SER A 232 -1.65 -7.33 -0.85
C SER A 232 -3.03 -6.70 -1.01
N ALA A 233 -3.12 -5.37 -1.05
CA ALA A 233 -4.35 -4.61 -1.13
C ALA A 233 -4.72 -4.15 -2.55
N MET A 234 -3.77 -4.15 -3.50
CA MET A 234 -3.94 -3.49 -4.81
C MET A 234 -5.11 -3.97 -5.66
N ASN A 235 -5.69 -5.11 -5.32
CA ASN A 235 -6.83 -5.69 -6.03
C ASN A 235 -8.19 -5.28 -5.45
N ASN A 236 -8.22 -4.77 -4.21
CA ASN A 236 -9.41 -4.30 -3.53
C ASN A 236 -9.59 -2.79 -3.77
N PRO A 237 -10.70 -2.33 -4.35
CA PRO A 237 -10.94 -0.91 -4.59
C PRO A 237 -11.26 -0.10 -3.32
N ASP A 238 -11.54 -0.77 -2.18
CA ASP A 238 -11.91 -0.10 -0.93
C ASP A 238 -10.73 0.23 -0.04
N ALA A 239 -10.81 1.38 0.63
CA ALA A 239 -10.00 1.65 1.80
C ALA A 239 -10.30 0.65 2.91
N PRO A 240 -9.32 0.28 3.76
CA PRO A 240 -9.59 -0.51 4.95
C PRO A 240 -10.43 0.27 5.98
N LEU A 241 -11.30 -0.42 6.73
CA LEU A 241 -12.00 0.17 7.89
C LEU A 241 -11.01 0.65 8.97
N SER A 242 -9.85 0.02 9.02
CA SER A 242 -8.75 0.33 9.94
C SER A 242 -7.86 1.49 9.47
N HIS A 243 -8.16 2.13 8.32
CA HIS A 243 -7.36 3.19 7.72
C HIS A 243 -7.02 4.30 8.72
N HIS A 244 -8.02 4.84 9.46
CA HIS A 244 -7.83 5.90 10.45
C HIS A 244 -7.08 5.47 11.73
N TYR A 245 -6.71 4.19 11.86
CA TYR A 245 -5.90 3.65 12.96
C TYR A 245 -4.48 3.29 12.52
N GLN A 246 -4.20 3.29 11.21
CA GLN A 246 -2.98 2.69 10.68
C GLN A 246 -2.23 3.59 9.70
N ASP A 247 -2.89 4.12 8.66
CA ASP A 247 -2.24 4.77 7.53
C ASP A 247 -2.97 6.03 6.99
N ALA A 248 -3.86 6.66 7.76
CA ALA A 248 -4.63 7.84 7.34
C ALA A 248 -3.78 9.10 7.11
N THR A 249 -2.61 9.22 7.73
CA THR A 249 -1.74 10.39 7.59
C THR A 249 -0.96 10.45 6.28
N HIS A 250 -1.36 9.69 5.26
CA HIS A 250 -0.65 9.61 3.98
C HIS A 250 -0.80 10.87 3.09
N ILE A 251 -1.78 11.72 3.35
CA ILE A 251 -1.92 13.06 2.74
C ILE A 251 -1.86 14.09 3.86
N THR A 252 -0.71 14.72 4.04
CA THR A 252 -0.47 15.69 5.10
C THR A 252 0.11 16.97 4.52
N PHE A 253 -0.60 18.10 4.67
CA PHE A 253 -0.15 19.40 4.18
C PHE A 253 0.93 19.97 5.09
N GLY A 254 2.17 19.66 4.76
CA GLY A 254 3.37 20.02 5.49
C GLY A 254 3.92 18.88 6.32
N VAL A 255 4.93 18.21 5.79
CA VAL A 255 5.71 17.17 6.46
C VAL A 255 7.19 17.32 6.15
N ALA A 256 8.03 17.08 7.15
CA ALA A 256 9.48 16.94 6.99
C ALA A 256 9.93 15.69 7.75
N THR A 257 10.64 14.80 7.07
CA THR A 257 11.11 13.52 7.59
C THR A 257 12.64 13.43 7.46
N LEU A 258 13.32 13.16 8.57
CA LEU A 258 14.73 12.80 8.60
C LEU A 258 14.87 11.29 8.79
N GLY A 259 15.62 10.64 7.90
CA GLY A 259 15.88 9.20 7.94
C GLY A 259 17.36 8.88 8.07
N PHE A 260 17.66 7.85 8.84
CA PHE A 260 18.98 7.25 8.95
C PHE A 260 18.88 5.74 8.68
N ARG A 261 19.60 5.26 7.67
CA ARG A 261 19.63 3.84 7.27
C ARG A 261 21.02 3.25 7.50
N VAL A 262 21.03 2.03 8.05
CA VAL A 262 22.22 1.16 8.05
C VAL A 262 21.78 -0.24 7.58
N LYS A 263 22.32 -0.70 6.47
CA LYS A 263 21.96 -1.99 5.84
C LYS A 263 20.45 -2.09 5.64
N ASN A 264 19.81 -3.01 6.33
CA ASN A 264 18.38 -3.34 6.23
C ASN A 264 17.55 -2.75 7.37
N VAL A 265 18.09 -1.81 8.13
CA VAL A 265 17.40 -1.11 9.22
C VAL A 265 17.36 0.37 8.90
N LYS A 266 16.20 1.01 9.09
CA LYS A 266 16.03 2.45 8.93
C LYS A 266 15.25 3.01 10.12
N LEU A 267 15.79 4.08 10.73
CA LEU A 267 15.13 4.88 11.76
C LEU A 267 14.77 6.23 11.15
N GLU A 268 13.55 6.66 11.36
CA GLU A 268 13.01 7.91 10.81
C GLU A 268 12.29 8.70 11.89
N GLY A 269 12.33 10.02 11.78
CA GLY A 269 11.52 10.94 12.56
C GLY A 269 10.90 12.00 11.68
N SER A 270 9.63 12.33 11.94
CA SER A 270 8.89 13.34 11.19
C SER A 270 8.30 14.41 12.09
N VAL A 271 8.25 15.63 11.59
CA VAL A 271 7.37 16.70 12.05
C VAL A 271 6.36 16.99 10.94
N PHE A 272 5.08 17.15 11.30
CA PHE A 272 4.04 17.26 10.31
C PHE A 272 2.79 17.98 10.84
N THR A 273 1.85 18.32 9.96
CA THR A 273 0.52 18.84 10.31
C THR A 273 -0.38 17.68 10.71
N GLY A 274 -0.89 17.68 11.95
CA GLY A 274 -1.73 16.59 12.45
C GLY A 274 -3.14 16.56 11.87
N ARG A 275 -3.68 17.73 11.48
CA ARG A 275 -5.00 17.85 10.86
C ARG A 275 -5.01 17.11 9.52
N GLU A 276 -5.99 16.22 9.34
CA GLU A 276 -6.33 15.63 8.06
C GLU A 276 -6.82 16.70 7.08
N PRO A 277 -6.73 16.48 5.76
CA PRO A 277 -7.22 17.42 4.76
C PRO A 277 -8.68 17.79 4.98
N ASP A 278 -9.04 19.05 4.70
CA ASP A 278 -10.42 19.50 4.84
C ASP A 278 -11.31 19.05 3.65
N GLU A 279 -12.57 19.51 3.59
CA GLU A 279 -13.51 19.13 2.53
C GLU A 279 -13.24 19.80 1.17
N HIS A 280 -12.32 20.76 1.09
CA HIS A 280 -11.98 21.52 -0.12
C HIS A 280 -10.87 20.84 -0.91
N ARG A 281 -11.17 19.76 -1.60
CA ARG A 281 -10.26 18.80 -2.23
C ARG A 281 -9.39 19.34 -3.38
N TYR A 282 -9.44 20.61 -3.70
CA TYR A 282 -8.72 21.21 -4.83
C TYR A 282 -7.65 22.23 -4.42
N ASP A 283 -7.60 22.63 -3.16
CA ASP A 283 -6.67 23.62 -2.65
C ASP A 283 -5.60 22.98 -1.75
N PHE A 284 -4.87 23.81 -1.04
CA PHE A 284 -3.76 23.39 -0.18
C PHE A 284 -4.02 23.90 1.23
N ASP A 285 -4.17 22.99 2.17
CA ASP A 285 -4.38 23.32 3.56
C ASP A 285 -3.17 23.96 4.20
N LYS A 286 -3.42 24.78 5.21
CA LYS A 286 -2.37 25.47 5.94
C LYS A 286 -1.51 24.50 6.75
N ALA A 287 -0.21 24.47 6.48
CA ALA A 287 0.74 23.73 7.29
C ALA A 287 0.81 24.27 8.74
N ARG A 288 0.86 23.37 9.72
CA ARG A 288 0.92 23.69 11.15
C ARG A 288 2.19 23.15 11.82
N PHE A 289 2.70 21.99 11.39
CA PHE A 289 3.84 21.29 11.96
C PHE A 289 3.72 21.09 13.49
N ASP A 290 2.54 20.70 13.94
CA ASP A 290 2.14 20.56 15.33
C ASP A 290 2.18 19.11 15.85
N SER A 291 2.58 18.18 14.99
CA SER A 291 2.59 16.74 15.24
C SER A 291 3.96 16.15 14.93
N TYR A 292 4.25 15.00 15.52
CA TYR A 292 5.54 14.32 15.33
C TYR A 292 5.38 12.80 15.38
N SER A 293 6.28 12.09 14.71
CA SER A 293 6.32 10.64 14.71
C SER A 293 7.73 10.08 14.63
N VAL A 294 7.84 8.79 14.96
CA VAL A 294 9.05 8.00 14.78
C VAL A 294 8.68 6.63 14.22
N ARG A 295 9.48 6.12 13.27
CA ARG A 295 9.32 4.79 12.70
C ARG A 295 10.65 4.07 12.62
N LEU A 296 10.66 2.80 13.02
CA LEU A 296 11.74 1.86 12.80
C LEU A 296 11.28 0.83 11.78
N SER A 297 12.03 0.72 10.67
CA SER A 297 11.78 -0.25 9.59
C SER A 297 12.92 -1.27 9.53
N TYR A 298 12.58 -2.53 9.27
CA TYR A 298 13.52 -3.64 9.16
C TYR A 298 13.10 -4.64 8.08
N ASN A 299 13.99 -4.87 7.10
CA ASN A 299 13.80 -5.91 6.07
C ASN A 299 14.81 -7.05 6.34
N PRO A 300 14.41 -8.13 7.06
CA PRO A 300 15.32 -9.23 7.38
C PRO A 300 15.79 -10.01 6.15
N SER A 301 14.98 -10.04 5.11
CA SER A 301 15.30 -10.67 3.83
C SER A 301 14.61 -9.92 2.67
N LYS A 302 14.79 -10.39 1.44
CA LYS A 302 14.12 -9.82 0.27
C LYS A 302 12.60 -9.99 0.28
N GLU A 303 12.11 -11.04 0.96
CA GLU A 303 10.69 -11.39 1.02
C GLU A 303 9.93 -10.67 2.14
N TRP A 304 10.59 -10.05 3.11
CA TRP A 304 9.98 -9.54 4.32
C TRP A 304 10.31 -8.08 4.58
N ALA A 305 9.31 -7.32 4.97
CA ALA A 305 9.45 -5.96 5.51
C ALA A 305 8.61 -5.82 6.79
N MET A 306 9.18 -5.18 7.81
CA MET A 306 8.57 -4.97 9.11
C MET A 306 8.73 -3.53 9.54
N GLN A 307 7.77 -3.00 10.28
CA GLN A 307 7.90 -1.69 10.92
C GLN A 307 7.19 -1.67 12.27
N ILE A 308 7.66 -0.77 13.14
CA ILE A 308 6.93 -0.24 14.28
C ILE A 308 7.01 1.28 14.24
N SER A 309 5.93 1.95 14.59
CA SER A 309 5.91 3.41 14.65
C SER A 309 5.01 3.93 15.76
N ASN A 310 5.30 5.13 16.21
CA ASN A 310 4.47 5.87 17.14
C ASN A 310 4.42 7.34 16.71
N GLY A 311 3.25 7.96 16.81
CA GLY A 311 3.04 9.36 16.49
C GLY A 311 2.10 10.05 17.45
N TRP A 312 2.45 11.28 17.82
CA TRP A 312 1.55 12.22 18.46
C TRP A 312 0.92 13.10 17.37
N ILE A 313 -0.41 13.06 17.26
CA ILE A 313 -1.19 13.74 16.23
C ILE A 313 -2.07 14.77 16.94
N HIS A 314 -1.89 16.02 16.60
CA HIS A 314 -2.67 17.13 17.17
C HIS A 314 -3.92 17.35 16.33
N SER A 315 -5.10 17.26 16.97
CA SER A 315 -6.39 17.62 16.36
C SER A 315 -6.57 17.07 14.93
N PRO A 316 -6.57 15.73 14.71
CA PRO A 316 -6.63 15.17 13.37
C PRO A 316 -7.94 15.50 12.65
N GLU A 317 -9.08 15.46 13.35
CA GLU A 317 -10.39 15.73 12.76
C GLU A 317 -10.87 17.16 13.04
N GLU A 318 -11.45 17.79 12.02
CA GLU A 318 -11.95 19.16 12.15
C GLU A 318 -13.13 19.26 13.10
N ALA A 319 -13.99 18.24 13.11
CA ALA A 319 -15.14 18.17 14.00
C ALA A 319 -14.74 18.03 15.49
N GLU A 320 -13.50 17.58 15.77
CA GLU A 320 -12.99 17.29 17.12
C GLU A 320 -11.70 18.08 17.43
N PRO A 321 -11.72 19.43 17.42
CA PRO A 321 -10.51 20.25 17.45
C PRO A 321 -9.71 20.17 18.75
N GLN A 322 -10.27 19.63 19.83
CA GLN A 322 -9.61 19.44 21.12
C GLN A 322 -9.02 18.04 21.30
N GLN A 323 -9.35 17.11 20.40
CA GLN A 323 -8.91 15.74 20.50
C GLN A 323 -7.49 15.60 19.91
N ASN A 324 -6.60 15.01 20.69
CA ASN A 324 -5.27 14.61 20.22
C ASN A 324 -5.16 13.09 20.30
N ILE A 325 -4.38 12.51 19.41
CA ILE A 325 -4.23 11.06 19.29
C ILE A 325 -2.75 10.68 19.45
N ASN A 326 -2.47 9.68 20.29
CA ASN A 326 -1.23 8.93 20.20
C ASN A 326 -1.51 7.65 19.43
N ARG A 327 -0.94 7.55 18.21
CA ARG A 327 -1.11 6.41 17.33
C ARG A 327 0.12 5.51 17.41
N PHE A 328 -0.11 4.23 17.69
CA PHE A 328 0.91 3.19 17.59
C PHE A 328 0.57 2.22 16.48
N THR A 329 1.54 1.82 15.67
CA THR A 329 1.35 0.79 14.65
C THR A 329 2.51 -0.20 14.63
N ALA A 330 2.21 -1.44 14.25
CA ALA A 330 3.19 -2.46 13.91
C ALA A 330 2.70 -3.24 12.69
N SER A 331 3.59 -3.54 11.76
CA SER A 331 3.22 -4.31 10.56
C SER A 331 4.29 -5.27 10.11
N VAL A 332 3.83 -6.34 9.44
CA VAL A 332 4.65 -7.32 8.74
C VAL A 332 4.10 -7.48 7.33
N ILE A 333 4.95 -7.29 6.34
CA ILE A 333 4.63 -7.47 4.93
C ILE A 333 5.52 -8.57 4.37
N HIS A 334 4.91 -9.53 3.69
CA HIS A 334 5.57 -10.62 3.01
C HIS A 334 5.21 -10.61 1.53
N THR A 335 6.20 -10.75 0.67
CA THR A 335 6.01 -10.94 -0.77
C THR A 335 6.95 -12.02 -1.26
N LYS A 336 6.40 -12.99 -1.99
CA LYS A 336 7.18 -14.07 -2.61
C LYS A 336 6.76 -14.27 -4.04
N MET A 337 7.72 -14.19 -4.96
CA MET A 337 7.51 -14.56 -6.34
C MET A 337 7.41 -16.09 -6.47
N LEU A 338 6.34 -16.58 -7.11
CA LEU A 338 6.09 -17.99 -7.41
C LEU A 338 6.41 -18.34 -8.86
N GLY A 339 6.74 -17.34 -9.67
CA GLY A 339 7.07 -17.42 -11.08
C GLY A 339 7.07 -16.03 -11.71
N THR A 340 7.27 -15.94 -13.02
CA THR A 340 7.43 -14.65 -13.72
C THR A 340 6.24 -13.69 -13.54
N ASN A 341 5.02 -14.23 -13.48
CA ASN A 341 3.79 -13.43 -13.35
C ASN A 341 2.91 -13.94 -12.20
N SER A 342 3.49 -14.62 -11.22
CA SER A 342 2.77 -15.21 -10.10
C SER A 342 3.48 -14.89 -8.79
N TYR A 343 2.72 -14.50 -7.78
CA TYR A 343 3.25 -14.17 -6.46
C TYR A 343 2.19 -14.36 -5.38
N VAL A 344 2.63 -14.45 -4.16
CA VAL A 344 1.82 -14.25 -2.97
C VAL A 344 2.30 -12.98 -2.26
N ALA A 345 1.35 -12.14 -1.85
CA ALA A 345 1.62 -10.94 -1.06
C ALA A 345 0.68 -10.91 0.14
N THR A 346 1.24 -10.80 1.32
CA THR A 346 0.51 -10.83 2.59
C THR A 346 0.92 -9.65 3.46
N THR A 347 -0.04 -9.01 4.10
CA THR A 347 0.19 -7.93 5.06
C THR A 347 -0.61 -8.18 6.32
N LEU A 348 0.02 -8.04 7.47
CA LEU A 348 -0.60 -8.00 8.78
C LEU A 348 -0.25 -6.67 9.44
N VAL A 349 -1.25 -5.94 9.91
CA VAL A 349 -1.08 -4.67 10.60
C VAL A 349 -1.86 -4.70 11.91
N TYR A 350 -1.22 -4.24 12.97
CA TYR A 350 -1.85 -3.80 14.19
C TYR A 350 -1.75 -2.28 14.27
N GLY A 351 -2.84 -1.62 14.60
CA GLY A 351 -2.90 -0.19 14.87
C GLY A 351 -3.73 0.10 16.10
N GLN A 352 -3.40 1.15 16.82
CA GLN A 352 -4.24 1.67 17.90
C GLN A 352 -4.15 3.18 18.00
N ASN A 353 -5.25 3.81 18.32
CA ASN A 353 -5.34 5.20 18.70
C ASN A 353 -5.61 5.31 20.20
N HIS A 354 -4.80 6.07 20.92
CA HIS A 354 -5.07 6.49 22.28
C HIS A 354 -5.48 7.95 22.29
N TYR A 355 -6.71 8.21 22.65
CA TYR A 355 -7.34 9.54 22.63
C TYR A 355 -7.03 10.30 23.91
N SER A 356 -6.61 11.57 23.82
CA SER A 356 -6.15 12.36 24.95
C SER A 356 -7.27 12.89 25.84
N ASP A 357 -8.44 13.09 25.28
CA ASP A 357 -9.64 13.66 25.93
C ASP A 357 -10.32 12.65 26.87
N ASN A 358 -10.65 11.48 26.38
CA ASN A 358 -11.39 10.44 27.08
C ASN A 358 -10.54 9.28 27.60
N LYS A 359 -9.22 9.30 27.34
CA LYS A 359 -8.23 8.27 27.72
C LYS A 359 -8.53 6.86 27.20
N ARG A 360 -9.38 6.74 26.17
CA ARG A 360 -9.66 5.46 25.53
C ARG A 360 -8.53 5.05 24.60
N THR A 361 -8.41 3.75 24.44
CA THR A 361 -7.52 3.14 23.44
C THR A 361 -8.34 2.22 22.58
N GLN A 362 -8.41 2.51 21.28
CA GLN A 362 -9.17 1.74 20.32
C GLN A 362 -8.19 1.01 19.39
N PRO A 363 -8.17 -0.32 19.43
CA PRO A 363 -7.31 -1.14 18.59
C PRO A 363 -7.95 -1.48 17.25
N SER A 364 -7.08 -1.79 16.29
CA SER A 364 -7.45 -2.36 14.98
C SER A 364 -6.48 -3.48 14.58
N VAL A 365 -6.98 -4.43 13.82
CA VAL A 365 -6.18 -5.49 13.18
C VAL A 365 -6.61 -5.61 11.73
N LEU A 366 -5.64 -5.62 10.83
CA LEU A 366 -5.84 -5.81 9.40
C LEU A 366 -5.00 -6.99 8.94
N PHE A 367 -5.61 -7.90 8.21
CA PHE A 367 -4.94 -8.95 7.44
C PHE A 367 -5.36 -8.84 5.98
N GLU A 368 -4.39 -8.74 5.08
CA GLU A 368 -4.60 -8.72 3.63
C GLU A 368 -3.75 -9.80 2.98
N ASN A 369 -4.32 -10.47 1.99
CA ASN A 369 -3.58 -11.42 1.18
C ASN A 369 -4.03 -11.37 -0.28
N THR A 370 -3.08 -11.46 -1.20
CA THR A 370 -3.30 -11.61 -2.64
C THR A 370 -2.45 -12.76 -3.16
N LEU A 371 -3.09 -13.71 -3.80
CA LEU A 371 -2.46 -14.75 -4.61
C LEU A 371 -2.68 -14.42 -6.08
N GLN A 372 -1.62 -13.97 -6.76
CA GLN A 372 -1.61 -13.74 -8.20
C GLN A 372 -1.13 -14.99 -8.92
N LEU A 373 -1.93 -15.54 -9.80
CA LEU A 373 -1.60 -16.69 -10.66
C LEU A 373 -1.72 -16.26 -12.13
N ASN A 374 -0.59 -15.87 -12.73
CA ASN A 374 -0.54 -15.33 -14.09
C ASN A 374 -1.52 -14.16 -14.30
N LYS A 375 -2.67 -14.41 -14.94
CA LYS A 375 -3.69 -13.39 -15.25
C LYS A 375 -4.79 -13.27 -14.20
N THR A 376 -4.84 -14.14 -13.20
CA THR A 376 -5.93 -14.20 -12.21
C THR A 376 -5.38 -13.93 -10.82
N ALA A 377 -6.03 -13.06 -10.06
CA ALA A 377 -5.77 -12.88 -8.64
C ALA A 377 -6.97 -13.32 -7.82
N ILE A 378 -6.69 -13.97 -6.70
CA ILE A 378 -7.63 -14.21 -5.60
C ILE A 378 -7.10 -13.40 -4.43
N TYR A 379 -7.95 -12.65 -3.77
CA TYR A 379 -7.54 -11.80 -2.68
C TYR A 379 -8.56 -11.80 -1.55
N GLU A 380 -8.06 -11.49 -0.37
CA GLU A 380 -8.85 -11.41 0.85
C GLU A 380 -8.39 -10.27 1.75
N ARG A 381 -9.32 -9.74 2.55
CA ARG A 381 -9.05 -8.80 3.63
C ARG A 381 -9.93 -9.14 4.81
N TYR A 382 -9.31 -9.37 5.97
CA TYR A 382 -10.01 -9.43 7.25
C TYR A 382 -9.64 -8.21 8.07
N GLU A 383 -10.65 -7.61 8.69
CA GLU A 383 -10.53 -6.41 9.49
C GLU A 383 -11.25 -6.58 10.83
N PHE A 384 -10.58 -6.18 11.87
CA PHE A 384 -11.15 -5.90 13.17
C PHE A 384 -10.87 -4.44 13.50
N VAL A 385 -11.91 -3.68 13.84
CA VAL A 385 -11.79 -2.31 14.34
C VAL A 385 -12.68 -2.14 15.55
N GLN A 386 -12.17 -1.45 16.58
CA GLN A 386 -12.98 -0.99 17.69
C GLN A 386 -13.30 0.48 17.46
N LYS A 387 -14.58 0.79 17.37
CA LYS A 387 -15.12 2.15 17.26
C LYS A 387 -16.04 2.41 18.42
N ASP A 388 -16.32 3.67 18.71
CA ASP A 388 -17.34 4.01 19.69
C ASP A 388 -18.61 4.58 19.04
N ALA A 389 -19.63 4.82 19.84
CA ALA A 389 -20.91 5.32 19.33
C ALA A 389 -20.79 6.76 18.83
N HIS A 390 -19.85 7.54 19.37
CA HIS A 390 -19.59 8.91 18.95
C HIS A 390 -18.99 8.97 17.53
N GLU A 391 -18.03 8.10 17.21
CA GLU A 391 -17.50 8.01 15.85
C GLU A 391 -18.58 7.61 14.83
N LEU A 392 -19.54 6.77 15.24
CA LEU A 392 -20.63 6.32 14.39
C LEU A 392 -21.85 7.27 14.35
N ASP A 393 -21.77 8.46 14.97
CA ASP A 393 -22.88 9.40 15.09
C ASP A 393 -24.14 8.75 15.69
N LEU A 394 -23.95 8.08 16.82
CA LEU A 394 -24.98 7.30 17.53
C LEU A 394 -25.12 7.67 19.01
N GLU A 395 -24.66 8.85 19.44
CA GLU A 395 -24.67 9.28 20.85
C GLU A 395 -26.10 9.36 21.41
N GLN A 396 -27.10 9.71 20.58
CA GLN A 396 -28.49 9.76 20.99
C GLN A 396 -29.04 8.37 21.35
N GLN A 397 -28.59 7.33 20.63
CA GLN A 397 -28.97 5.94 20.87
C GLN A 397 -28.12 5.28 21.97
N PHE A 398 -26.88 5.73 22.13
CA PHE A 398 -25.91 5.19 23.07
C PHE A 398 -25.24 6.28 23.91
N PRO A 399 -25.97 6.91 24.88
CA PRO A 399 -25.41 8.03 25.66
C PRO A 399 -24.18 7.70 26.50
N LEU A 400 -23.95 6.41 26.80
CA LEU A 400 -22.76 5.93 27.52
C LEU A 400 -21.55 5.72 26.60
N ASN A 401 -21.69 5.98 25.32
CA ASN A 401 -20.67 5.85 24.29
C ASN A 401 -19.84 4.54 24.39
N PRO A 402 -20.47 3.34 24.25
CA PRO A 402 -19.79 2.05 24.39
C PRO A 402 -18.82 1.80 23.24
N ASP A 403 -17.79 1.01 23.50
CA ASP A 403 -16.93 0.45 22.47
C ASP A 403 -17.65 -0.63 21.66
N LEU A 404 -17.56 -0.54 20.35
CA LEU A 404 -18.25 -1.36 19.37
C LEU A 404 -17.23 -2.11 18.51
N ASN A 405 -17.15 -3.44 18.67
CA ASN A 405 -16.22 -4.29 17.95
C ASN A 405 -16.81 -4.69 16.59
N ILE A 406 -16.24 -4.16 15.53
CA ILE A 406 -16.66 -4.41 14.15
C ILE A 406 -15.69 -5.38 13.51
N ASN A 407 -16.24 -6.35 12.76
CA ASN A 407 -15.44 -7.29 11.97
C ASN A 407 -15.96 -7.29 10.54
N ALA A 408 -15.05 -7.31 9.57
CA ALA A 408 -15.36 -7.43 8.16
C ALA A 408 -14.44 -8.46 7.50
N LEU A 409 -14.99 -9.23 6.56
CA LEU A 409 -14.25 -10.17 5.73
C LEU A 409 -14.60 -9.92 4.27
N THR A 410 -13.64 -9.49 3.48
CA THR A 410 -13.76 -9.32 2.04
C THR A 410 -13.05 -10.47 1.34
N LEU A 411 -13.72 -11.06 0.36
CA LEU A 411 -13.14 -12.04 -0.59
C LEU A 411 -13.40 -11.56 -2.00
N GLY A 412 -12.38 -11.59 -2.84
CA GLY A 412 -12.49 -11.16 -4.22
C GLY A 412 -11.66 -11.97 -5.19
N VAL A 413 -12.05 -11.89 -6.44
CA VAL A 413 -11.34 -12.48 -7.58
C VAL A 413 -11.34 -11.49 -8.72
N ASN A 414 -10.21 -11.41 -9.42
CA ASN A 414 -10.13 -10.65 -10.66
C ASN A 414 -9.28 -11.36 -11.71
N ARG A 415 -9.42 -10.90 -12.94
CA ARG A 415 -8.68 -11.44 -14.08
C ARG A 415 -8.31 -10.32 -15.05
N ILE A 416 -7.06 -10.33 -15.52
CA ILE A 416 -6.61 -9.51 -16.65
C ILE A 416 -7.36 -9.98 -17.90
N LEU A 417 -8.29 -9.15 -18.39
CA LEU A 417 -9.10 -9.39 -19.57
C LEU A 417 -8.32 -9.11 -20.86
N GLY A 418 -7.45 -8.12 -20.82
CA GLY A 418 -6.61 -7.71 -21.93
C GLY A 418 -5.45 -6.84 -21.49
N SER A 419 -4.43 -6.74 -22.35
CA SER A 419 -3.29 -5.84 -22.15
C SER A 419 -3.02 -5.09 -23.45
N PHE A 420 -2.81 -3.78 -23.36
CA PHE A 420 -2.47 -2.93 -24.48
C PHE A 420 -1.26 -2.04 -24.10
N LYS A 421 -0.16 -2.13 -24.88
CA LYS A 421 1.08 -1.35 -24.65
C LYS A 421 1.52 -1.35 -23.18
N SER A 422 1.58 -2.52 -22.55
CA SER A 422 1.94 -2.66 -21.12
C SER A 422 0.93 -2.03 -20.14
N THR A 423 -0.30 -1.77 -20.56
CA THR A 423 -1.43 -1.40 -19.69
C THR A 423 -2.35 -2.60 -19.57
N ASN A 424 -2.72 -2.99 -18.36
CA ASN A 424 -3.67 -4.07 -18.09
C ASN A 424 -5.07 -3.52 -17.88
N ILE A 425 -6.06 -4.18 -18.47
CA ILE A 425 -7.48 -4.02 -18.17
C ILE A 425 -7.92 -5.29 -17.44
N THR A 426 -8.37 -5.14 -16.20
CA THR A 426 -8.71 -6.22 -15.29
C THR A 426 -10.19 -6.11 -14.91
N GLY A 427 -10.94 -7.19 -14.99
CA GLY A 427 -12.31 -7.28 -14.47
C GLY A 427 -12.30 -8.06 -13.15
N GLY A 428 -13.06 -7.59 -12.16
CA GLY A 428 -13.10 -8.22 -10.85
C GLY A 428 -14.44 -8.10 -10.16
N VAL A 429 -14.64 -8.97 -9.18
CA VAL A 429 -15.78 -8.97 -8.25
C VAL A 429 -15.30 -9.25 -6.85
N GLN A 430 -15.96 -8.65 -5.87
CA GLN A 430 -15.73 -8.95 -4.45
C GLN A 430 -17.02 -8.95 -3.66
N GLY A 431 -17.01 -9.68 -2.54
CA GLY A 431 -18.06 -9.66 -1.54
C GLY A 431 -17.48 -9.39 -0.17
N THR A 432 -18.14 -8.56 0.63
CA THR A 432 -17.75 -8.22 2.00
C THR A 432 -18.84 -8.64 2.97
N LEU A 433 -18.50 -9.52 3.91
CA LEU A 433 -19.34 -9.89 5.02
C LEU A 433 -18.98 -9.03 6.24
N ASN A 434 -19.89 -8.18 6.66
CA ASN A 434 -19.75 -7.39 7.88
C ASN A 434 -20.47 -8.10 9.04
N VAL A 435 -19.82 -8.17 10.20
CA VAL A 435 -20.42 -8.76 11.40
C VAL A 435 -20.74 -7.66 12.40
N SER A 436 -22.02 -7.29 12.47
CA SER A 436 -22.50 -6.24 13.37
C SER A 436 -22.38 -6.69 14.83
N PRO A 437 -21.82 -5.84 15.73
CA PRO A 437 -21.92 -6.08 17.16
C PRO A 437 -23.40 -6.07 17.60
N SER A 438 -23.72 -6.78 18.67
CA SER A 438 -25.11 -7.00 19.09
C SER A 438 -25.92 -5.70 19.24
N ALA A 439 -25.28 -4.64 19.72
CA ALA A 439 -25.87 -3.32 19.88
C ALA A 439 -26.31 -2.68 18.56
N LEU A 440 -25.57 -2.94 17.47
CA LEU A 440 -25.82 -2.33 16.15
C LEU A 440 -26.73 -3.16 15.24
N LYS A 441 -27.08 -4.39 15.62
CA LYS A 441 -27.94 -5.25 14.78
C LYS A 441 -29.31 -4.64 14.43
N PRO A 442 -29.98 -3.87 15.30
CA PRO A 442 -31.24 -3.21 14.95
C PRO A 442 -31.09 -2.16 13.84
N LEU A 443 -29.89 -1.60 13.65
CA LEU A 443 -29.58 -0.56 12.67
C LEU A 443 -29.01 -1.14 11.36
N TYR A 444 -28.06 -2.07 11.47
CA TYR A 444 -27.30 -2.59 10.32
C TYR A 444 -27.66 -4.03 9.90
N GLY A 445 -28.56 -4.69 10.65
CA GLY A 445 -28.79 -6.13 10.46
C GLY A 445 -27.74 -6.99 11.16
N ASN A 446 -27.90 -8.31 11.09
CA ASN A 446 -26.99 -9.25 11.76
C ASN A 446 -25.63 -9.34 11.08
N ALA A 447 -25.63 -9.40 9.75
CA ALA A 447 -24.45 -9.63 8.93
C ALA A 447 -24.71 -9.08 7.51
N PRO A 448 -24.68 -7.75 7.31
CA PRO A 448 -24.87 -7.15 6.00
C PRO A 448 -23.76 -7.60 5.04
N VAL A 449 -24.15 -7.88 3.80
CA VAL A 449 -23.26 -8.35 2.74
C VAL A 449 -23.10 -7.26 1.69
N GLY A 450 -21.89 -6.74 1.56
CA GLY A 450 -21.51 -5.87 0.46
C GLY A 450 -21.17 -6.68 -0.79
N PHE A 451 -21.37 -6.08 -1.96
CA PHE A 451 -21.01 -6.65 -3.26
C PHE A 451 -20.47 -5.55 -4.17
N GLU A 452 -19.38 -5.87 -4.87
CA GLU A 452 -18.81 -4.98 -5.86
C GLU A 452 -18.43 -5.73 -7.13
N VAL A 453 -18.60 -5.03 -8.26
CA VAL A 453 -18.06 -5.42 -9.55
C VAL A 453 -17.30 -4.24 -10.14
N TYR A 454 -16.13 -4.51 -10.73
CA TYR A 454 -15.27 -3.43 -11.23
C TYR A 454 -14.47 -3.79 -12.47
N LEU A 455 -14.09 -2.74 -13.19
CA LEU A 455 -13.00 -2.75 -14.15
C LEU A 455 -11.84 -1.93 -13.56
N ARG A 456 -10.62 -2.45 -13.65
CA ARG A 456 -9.40 -1.76 -13.21
C ARG A 456 -8.45 -1.58 -14.37
N ILE A 457 -7.87 -0.39 -14.47
CA ILE A 457 -6.80 -0.05 -15.43
C ILE A 457 -5.53 0.23 -14.62
N THR A 458 -4.45 -0.50 -14.94
CA THR A 458 -3.13 -0.32 -14.30
C THR A 458 -2.02 -0.53 -15.32
N PRO A 459 -0.82 0.03 -15.08
CA PRO A 459 0.38 -0.46 -15.79
C PRO A 459 0.53 -1.97 -15.63
N GLY A 460 1.20 -2.61 -16.56
CA GLY A 460 1.63 -3.99 -16.43
C GLY A 460 2.76 -4.15 -15.44
N MET A 461 2.96 -5.36 -14.94
CA MET A 461 4.10 -5.70 -14.11
C MET A 461 5.40 -5.54 -14.92
N MET A 462 6.35 -4.82 -14.37
CA MET A 462 7.66 -4.61 -15.00
C MET A 462 8.46 -5.92 -14.99
N LYS A 463 9.11 -6.22 -16.11
CA LYS A 463 10.12 -7.28 -16.16
C LYS A 463 11.41 -6.68 -15.62
N MET A 464 11.90 -7.24 -14.55
CA MET A 464 13.19 -6.90 -13.96
C MET A 464 14.28 -7.86 -14.39
#